data_a0b56d1bcb082b0fd8579fade10ca89d
#
_entry.id   a0b56d1bcb082b0fd8579fade10ca89d
#
_cell.length_a   1.000
_cell.length_b   1.000
_cell.length_c   1.000
_cell.angle_alpha   90.00
_cell.angle_beta   90.00
_cell.angle_gamma   90.00
#
_symmetry.space_group_name_H-M   'P 1'
#
loop_
_entity.id
_entity.type
_entity.pdbx_description
1 polymer ?
#
loop_
_entity_poly.entity_id
_entity_poly.type
_entity_poly.pdbx_seq_one_letter_code
_entity_poly.pdbx_strand_id
1 'polypeptide(L)'
;MRLASVIRWSIRGLAAVALAALVAGPATAGPPAASAPSEDLLARYFTWSFGGRQPDHSGNTQFLPLPAGAPVDDGAGTADDPVTLRGEIDVTLKKNQSFVLPLLAWTREVYQDGTKDPFLPDSAFTDARVVLKIDGRTVLDSSRDDLDDFYIDPTTLKHPVIYDEPTSYGSVGLIGFQGIGIVIGPLPVGEHTMTLVSGLSATVADPNHPVNVGVVYENTWNITVKK
;
A
#
# COMPACT_ATOMS: atom_id res chain seq x y z
N MET A 1 -0.95 -26.19 -10.70
CA MET A 1 -1.06 -24.75 -10.92
C MET A 1 -1.37 -24.12 -9.59
N ARG A 2 -0.39 -23.56 -8.90
CA ARG A 2 -0.60 -22.84 -7.66
C ARG A 2 -0.82 -21.38 -8.06
N LEU A 3 -2.00 -20.84 -7.80
CA LEU A 3 -2.30 -19.43 -7.97
C LEU A 3 -1.35 -18.64 -7.07
N ALA A 4 -0.70 -17.66 -7.67
CA ALA A 4 0.16 -16.72 -6.99
C ALA A 4 -0.49 -16.19 -5.71
N SER A 5 0.36 -15.98 -4.73
CA SER A 5 0.09 -15.42 -3.41
C SER A 5 -0.70 -14.10 -3.52
N VAL A 6 -2.02 -14.21 -3.63
CA VAL A 6 -2.91 -13.09 -3.36
C VAL A 6 -2.84 -12.86 -1.87
N ILE A 7 -2.34 -11.73 -1.45
CA ILE A 7 -2.31 -11.31 -0.03
C ILE A 7 -3.73 -11.43 0.52
N ARG A 8 -4.02 -12.53 1.24
CA ARG A 8 -5.27 -12.72 1.95
C ARG A 8 -5.14 -12.11 3.35
N TRP A 9 -5.56 -10.87 3.45
CA TRP A 9 -5.78 -10.24 4.75
C TRP A 9 -6.96 -10.93 5.44
N SER A 10 -6.73 -11.46 6.63
CA SER A 10 -7.80 -12.07 7.44
C SER A 10 -8.74 -10.99 7.96
N ILE A 11 -9.96 -10.97 7.44
CA ILE A 11 -11.01 -10.01 7.80
C ILE A 11 -11.70 -10.49 9.08
N ARG A 12 -11.62 -9.70 10.14
CA ARG A 12 -12.64 -9.63 11.19
C ARG A 12 -13.11 -8.17 11.28
N GLY A 13 -14.31 -7.87 10.79
CA GLY A 13 -14.89 -6.55 11.01
C GLY A 13 -16.15 -6.31 10.18
N LEU A 14 -17.24 -6.05 10.86
CA LEU A 14 -18.60 -5.82 10.35
C LEU A 14 -18.69 -4.65 9.35
N ALA A 15 -19.45 -4.87 8.29
CA ALA A 15 -19.86 -3.85 7.35
C ALA A 15 -20.92 -2.92 7.97
N ALA A 16 -20.66 -1.63 8.00
CA ALA A 16 -21.66 -0.59 8.17
C ALA A 16 -21.67 0.28 6.91
N VAL A 17 -22.75 0.21 6.13
CA VAL A 17 -22.97 1.10 4.97
C VAL A 17 -23.45 2.43 5.51
N ALA A 18 -22.62 3.45 5.45
CA ALA A 18 -23.01 4.84 5.70
C ALA A 18 -23.06 5.61 4.37
N LEU A 19 -24.25 6.09 4.04
CA LEU A 19 -24.49 6.99 2.91
C LEU A 19 -23.95 8.38 3.28
N ALA A 20 -22.80 8.78 2.77
CA ALA A 20 -22.23 10.10 3.00
C ALA A 20 -22.73 11.09 1.95
N ALA A 21 -23.44 12.13 2.41
CA ALA A 21 -23.79 13.29 1.59
C ALA A 21 -22.55 14.13 1.30
N LEU A 22 -22.23 14.34 0.03
CA LEU A 22 -21.19 15.29 -0.40
C LEU A 22 -21.55 16.73 0.03
N VAL A 23 -20.89 17.22 1.04
CA VAL A 23 -20.84 18.65 1.32
C VAL A 23 -19.51 19.20 0.80
N ALA A 24 -19.54 19.82 -0.37
CA ALA A 24 -18.37 20.51 -0.92
C ALA A 24 -18.05 21.74 -0.05
N GLY A 25 -17.00 21.66 0.76
CA GLY A 25 -16.42 22.80 1.45
C GLY A 25 -15.54 23.66 0.51
N PRO A 26 -15.25 24.92 0.85
CA PRO A 26 -14.47 25.82 -0.01
C PRO A 26 -13.03 25.34 -0.13
N ALA A 27 -12.66 24.89 -1.30
CA ALA A 27 -11.33 24.39 -1.61
C ALA A 27 -10.45 25.52 -2.15
N THR A 28 -9.48 25.97 -1.35
CA THR A 28 -8.43 26.91 -1.80
C THR A 28 -7.01 26.51 -1.42
N ALA A 29 -6.81 25.41 -0.70
CA ALA A 29 -5.46 24.90 -0.47
C ALA A 29 -4.99 24.06 -1.69
N GLY A 30 -3.74 24.24 -2.12
CA GLY A 30 -3.09 23.34 -3.09
C GLY A 30 -3.06 21.89 -2.58
N PRO A 31 -2.65 20.92 -3.41
CA PRO A 31 -2.45 19.55 -2.94
C PRO A 31 -1.46 19.55 -1.77
N PRO A 32 -1.63 18.68 -0.77
CA PRO A 32 -0.69 18.57 0.33
C PRO A 32 0.71 18.24 -0.18
N ALA A 33 1.74 18.71 0.54
CA ALA A 33 3.12 18.39 0.19
C ALA A 33 3.35 16.88 0.29
N ALA A 34 3.99 16.33 -0.73
CA ALA A 34 4.31 14.93 -0.85
C ALA A 34 5.83 14.75 -0.99
N SER A 35 6.40 13.71 -0.42
CA SER A 35 7.81 13.35 -0.54
C SER A 35 8.02 11.84 -0.39
N ALA A 36 9.17 11.35 -0.84
CA ALA A 36 9.57 9.97 -0.58
C ALA A 36 9.77 9.73 0.92
N PRO A 37 9.38 8.58 1.46
CA PRO A 37 9.75 8.16 2.81
C PRO A 37 11.22 7.69 2.84
N SER A 38 11.86 7.75 4.01
CA SER A 38 13.12 7.05 4.19
C SER A 38 12.91 5.53 4.31
N GLU A 39 13.93 4.74 3.96
CA GLU A 39 13.92 3.29 4.16
C GLU A 39 13.59 2.91 5.62
N ASP A 40 14.17 3.60 6.61
CA ASP A 40 13.90 3.35 8.04
C ASP A 40 12.43 3.59 8.39
N LEU A 41 11.80 4.62 7.83
CA LEU A 41 10.39 4.91 8.06
C LEU A 41 9.50 3.79 7.49
N LEU A 42 9.77 3.32 6.27
CA LEU A 42 9.05 2.19 5.68
C LEU A 42 9.35 0.86 6.39
N ALA A 43 10.58 0.62 6.83
CA ALA A 43 10.90 -0.57 7.64
C ALA A 43 10.06 -0.62 8.91
N ARG A 44 9.86 0.52 9.59
CA ARG A 44 8.96 0.64 10.75
C ARG A 44 7.50 0.43 10.36
N TYR A 45 7.08 1.02 9.22
CA TYR A 45 5.74 0.81 8.69
C TYR A 45 5.45 -0.68 8.47
N PHE A 46 6.31 -1.39 7.76
CA PHE A 46 6.13 -2.83 7.49
C PHE A 46 6.21 -3.68 8.76
N THR A 47 7.12 -3.34 9.68
CA THR A 47 7.20 -4.03 10.99
C THR A 47 5.91 -3.84 11.79
N TRP A 48 5.29 -2.65 11.75
CA TRP A 48 4.00 -2.39 12.37
C TRP A 48 2.88 -3.13 11.65
N SER A 49 2.79 -3.00 10.32
CA SER A 49 1.69 -3.52 9.51
C SER A 49 1.61 -5.06 9.54
N PHE A 50 2.74 -5.74 9.49
CA PHE A 50 2.81 -7.21 9.46
C PHE A 50 3.03 -7.81 10.85
N GLY A 51 3.70 -7.12 11.76
CA GLY A 51 4.02 -7.62 13.10
C GLY A 51 3.03 -7.20 14.18
N GLY A 52 2.04 -6.36 13.85
CA GLY A 52 1.06 -5.85 14.84
C GLY A 52 1.69 -5.05 15.98
N ARG A 53 2.94 -4.58 15.81
CA ARG A 53 3.73 -3.95 16.87
C ARG A 53 3.42 -2.46 16.95
N GLN A 54 3.23 -1.98 18.17
CA GLN A 54 3.16 -0.54 18.47
C GLN A 54 4.59 0.05 18.54
N PRO A 55 4.77 1.35 18.23
CA PRO A 55 3.74 2.33 17.87
C PRO A 55 3.33 2.28 16.39
N ASP A 56 2.12 2.79 16.09
CA ASP A 56 1.56 2.97 14.76
C ASP A 56 2.01 4.27 14.08
N HIS A 57 3.10 4.86 14.56
CA HIS A 57 3.66 6.12 14.07
C HIS A 57 5.15 6.20 14.31
N SER A 58 5.81 7.11 13.62
CA SER A 58 7.21 7.49 13.84
C SER A 58 7.29 9.02 13.97
N GLY A 59 7.61 9.52 15.18
CA GLY A 59 7.56 10.95 15.47
C GLY A 59 6.14 11.49 15.25
N ASN A 60 5.98 12.47 14.35
CA ASN A 60 4.68 13.05 13.98
C ASN A 60 4.08 12.43 12.72
N THR A 61 4.62 11.32 12.21
CA THR A 61 4.14 10.62 11.01
C THR A 61 3.37 9.37 11.38
N GLN A 62 2.07 9.37 11.09
CA GLN A 62 1.17 8.23 11.29
C GLN A 62 1.39 7.18 10.21
N PHE A 63 1.31 5.90 10.55
CA PHE A 63 1.25 4.80 9.62
C PHE A 63 -0.21 4.58 9.21
N LEU A 64 -0.52 4.73 7.91
CA LEU A 64 -1.87 4.44 7.44
C LEU A 64 -2.03 2.95 7.17
N PRO A 65 -3.09 2.30 7.70
CA PRO A 65 -3.40 0.93 7.34
C PRO A 65 -3.84 0.86 5.88
N LEU A 66 -3.47 -0.24 5.22
CA LEU A 66 -3.98 -0.53 3.88
C LEU A 66 -5.40 -1.10 3.98
N PRO A 67 -6.34 -0.66 3.13
CA PRO A 67 -7.65 -1.28 3.04
C PRO A 67 -7.52 -2.76 2.65
N ALA A 68 -8.38 -3.59 3.23
CA ALA A 68 -8.50 -4.97 2.79
C ALA A 68 -9.20 -5.01 1.43
N GLY A 69 -8.46 -5.35 0.37
CA GLY A 69 -9.01 -5.46 -0.98
C GLY A 69 -9.77 -6.77 -1.20
N ALA A 70 -10.92 -6.67 -1.87
CA ALA A 70 -11.65 -7.82 -2.39
C ALA A 70 -11.73 -7.75 -3.93
N PRO A 71 -11.69 -8.89 -4.65
CA PRO A 71 -11.88 -8.90 -6.08
C PRO A 71 -13.24 -8.30 -6.47
N VAL A 72 -13.26 -7.43 -7.46
CA VAL A 72 -14.48 -6.78 -7.98
C VAL A 72 -14.75 -7.13 -9.44
N ASP A 73 -13.86 -7.87 -10.07
CA ASP A 73 -13.98 -8.39 -11.43
C ASP A 73 -13.38 -9.80 -11.55
N ASP A 74 -13.61 -10.44 -12.69
CA ASP A 74 -13.16 -11.80 -13.03
C ASP A 74 -11.90 -11.78 -13.91
N GLY A 75 -11.07 -10.75 -13.82
CA GLY A 75 -9.84 -10.65 -14.61
C GLY A 75 -8.97 -11.91 -14.48
N ALA A 76 -8.27 -12.27 -15.54
CA ALA A 76 -7.43 -13.47 -15.59
C ALA A 76 -6.18 -13.37 -14.70
N GLY A 77 -5.92 -12.22 -14.09
CA GLY A 77 -4.73 -11.96 -13.29
C GLY A 77 -3.47 -11.88 -14.14
N THR A 78 -3.58 -11.40 -15.37
CA THR A 78 -2.46 -11.12 -16.27
C THR A 78 -2.28 -9.61 -16.44
N ALA A 79 -1.15 -9.18 -17.00
CA ALA A 79 -0.91 -7.76 -17.27
C ALA A 79 -1.95 -7.16 -18.23
N ASP A 80 -2.43 -7.95 -19.20
CA ASP A 80 -3.43 -7.51 -20.19
C ASP A 80 -4.88 -7.62 -19.69
N ASP A 81 -5.10 -8.45 -18.67
CA ASP A 81 -6.41 -8.69 -18.04
C ASP A 81 -6.24 -8.84 -16.52
N PRO A 82 -5.95 -7.73 -15.82
CA PRO A 82 -5.66 -7.75 -14.38
C PRO A 82 -6.92 -7.97 -13.55
N VAL A 83 -6.75 -8.63 -12.40
CA VAL A 83 -7.77 -8.67 -11.35
C VAL A 83 -7.75 -7.34 -10.60
N THR A 84 -8.91 -6.70 -10.47
CA THR A 84 -9.03 -5.49 -9.64
C THR A 84 -9.43 -5.87 -8.21
N LEU A 85 -8.61 -5.43 -7.25
CA LEU A 85 -8.90 -5.54 -5.82
C LEU A 85 -9.30 -4.17 -5.28
N ARG A 86 -10.52 -4.05 -4.75
CA ARG A 86 -11.02 -2.80 -4.18
C ARG A 86 -11.15 -2.90 -2.67
N GLY A 87 -10.63 -1.89 -1.98
CA GLY A 87 -10.71 -1.79 -0.53
C GLY A 87 -11.06 -0.36 -0.09
N GLU A 88 -11.73 -0.26 1.07
CA GLU A 88 -12.10 1.00 1.69
C GLU A 88 -11.92 0.90 3.20
N ILE A 89 -11.42 2.00 3.83
CA ILE A 89 -11.22 2.07 5.28
C ILE A 89 -11.38 3.50 5.80
N ASP A 90 -11.93 3.61 7.01
CA ASP A 90 -12.02 4.87 7.74
C ASP A 90 -10.78 5.04 8.64
N VAL A 91 -10.16 6.22 8.61
CA VAL A 91 -9.00 6.54 9.46
C VAL A 91 -9.18 7.90 10.13
N THR A 92 -8.60 8.05 11.33
CA THR A 92 -8.58 9.31 12.04
C THR A 92 -7.15 9.79 12.22
N LEU A 93 -6.87 11.03 11.83
CA LEU A 93 -5.60 11.71 12.05
C LEU A 93 -5.78 12.86 13.05
N LYS A 94 -4.69 13.23 13.72
CA LYS A 94 -4.64 14.45 14.54
C LYS A 94 -4.20 15.62 13.67
N LYS A 95 -4.66 16.81 14.03
CA LYS A 95 -4.17 18.06 13.43
C LYS A 95 -2.65 18.11 13.42
N ASN A 96 -2.08 18.60 12.33
CA ASN A 96 -0.64 18.73 12.08
C ASN A 96 0.13 17.39 11.99
N GLN A 97 -0.55 16.25 11.94
CA GLN A 97 0.06 14.95 11.75
C GLN A 97 0.23 14.67 10.26
N SER A 98 1.45 14.35 9.85
CA SER A 98 1.72 13.75 8.53
C SER A 98 1.41 12.26 8.56
N PHE A 99 1.38 11.62 7.40
CA PHE A 99 1.21 10.17 7.32
C PHE A 99 2.06 9.56 6.21
N VAL A 100 2.40 8.29 6.39
CA VAL A 100 3.17 7.51 5.43
C VAL A 100 2.34 6.32 4.92
N LEU A 101 2.51 6.02 3.65
CA LEU A 101 1.81 4.96 2.95
C LEU A 101 2.71 4.35 1.86
N PRO A 102 2.88 3.02 1.78
CA PRO A 102 3.34 2.37 0.57
C PRO A 102 2.21 2.43 -0.48
N LEU A 103 2.50 3.00 -1.65
CA LEU A 103 1.56 3.10 -2.76
C LEU A 103 1.51 1.81 -3.57
N LEU A 104 2.66 1.18 -3.69
CA LEU A 104 2.85 -0.11 -4.34
C LEU A 104 4.09 -0.75 -3.73
N ALA A 105 3.96 -1.94 -3.17
CA ALA A 105 5.08 -2.60 -2.52
C ALA A 105 5.10 -4.10 -2.83
N TRP A 106 6.31 -4.61 -3.00
CA TRP A 106 6.61 -6.01 -2.94
C TRP A 106 7.19 -6.33 -1.57
N THR A 107 6.58 -7.28 -0.87
CA THR A 107 7.06 -7.79 0.41
C THR A 107 7.83 -9.08 0.16
N ARG A 108 9.05 -9.13 0.62
CA ARG A 108 9.91 -10.31 0.54
C ARG A 108 9.66 -11.18 1.75
N GLU A 109 9.14 -12.37 1.52
CA GLU A 109 8.77 -13.33 2.56
C GLU A 109 9.73 -14.51 2.62
N VAL A 110 9.72 -15.23 3.74
CA VAL A 110 10.38 -16.52 3.94
C VAL A 110 9.32 -17.57 4.23
N TYR A 111 9.51 -18.76 3.65
CA TYR A 111 8.55 -19.86 3.70
C TYR A 111 8.99 -20.98 4.64
N GLN A 112 8.06 -21.87 5.01
CA GLN A 112 8.31 -23.02 5.90
C GLN A 112 9.42 -23.96 5.39
N ASP A 113 9.60 -24.07 4.08
CA ASP A 113 10.65 -24.87 3.44
C ASP A 113 12.02 -24.17 3.38
N GLY A 114 12.11 -22.95 3.91
CA GLY A 114 13.32 -22.12 3.91
C GLY A 114 13.53 -21.30 2.63
N THR A 115 12.68 -21.45 1.63
CA THR A 115 12.73 -20.62 0.42
C THR A 115 12.36 -19.17 0.75
N LYS A 116 12.76 -18.24 -0.11
CA LYS A 116 12.54 -16.80 0.06
C LYS A 116 12.12 -16.20 -1.26
N ASP A 117 11.25 -15.20 -1.20
CA ASP A 117 10.95 -14.42 -2.38
C ASP A 117 12.21 -13.66 -2.86
N PRO A 118 12.42 -13.55 -4.18
CA PRO A 118 13.42 -12.65 -4.73
C PRO A 118 12.97 -11.20 -4.57
N PHE A 119 13.88 -10.27 -4.75
CA PHE A 119 13.51 -8.90 -5.11
C PHE A 119 13.15 -8.84 -6.59
N LEU A 120 12.24 -7.94 -6.94
CA LEU A 120 11.82 -7.72 -8.33
C LEU A 120 12.77 -6.76 -9.03
N PRO A 121 12.83 -6.74 -10.36
CA PRO A 121 13.49 -5.68 -11.10
C PRO A 121 12.88 -4.31 -10.77
N ASP A 122 13.70 -3.26 -10.71
CA ASP A 122 13.24 -1.90 -10.38
C ASP A 122 12.17 -1.42 -11.38
N SER A 123 12.29 -1.79 -12.66
CA SER A 123 11.30 -1.49 -13.70
C SER A 123 9.88 -2.00 -13.39
N ALA A 124 9.72 -2.99 -12.52
CA ALA A 124 8.41 -3.41 -12.08
C ALA A 124 7.65 -2.32 -11.31
N PHE A 125 8.39 -1.39 -10.72
CA PHE A 125 7.87 -0.27 -9.93
C PHE A 125 7.98 1.06 -10.66
N THR A 126 9.11 1.36 -11.29
CA THR A 126 9.33 2.64 -11.97
C THR A 126 8.42 2.80 -13.19
N ASP A 127 8.08 1.69 -13.85
CA ASP A 127 7.10 1.65 -14.96
C ASP A 127 5.67 1.32 -14.49
N ALA A 128 5.43 1.29 -13.20
CA ALA A 128 4.15 0.91 -12.63
C ALA A 128 3.05 1.97 -12.85
N ARG A 129 1.80 1.55 -12.79
CA ARG A 129 0.67 2.46 -12.74
C ARG A 129 0.44 2.88 -11.29
N VAL A 130 0.55 4.18 -11.01
CA VAL A 130 0.23 4.76 -9.70
C VAL A 130 -0.51 6.06 -9.90
N VAL A 131 -1.73 6.17 -9.37
CA VAL A 131 -2.50 7.41 -9.36
C VAL A 131 -3.05 7.63 -7.95
N LEU A 132 -2.56 8.66 -7.27
CA LEU A 132 -3.00 9.06 -5.93
C LEU A 132 -3.73 10.39 -6.01
N LYS A 133 -4.93 10.45 -5.41
CA LYS A 133 -5.71 11.68 -5.29
C LYS A 133 -6.13 11.91 -3.85
N ILE A 134 -6.21 13.19 -3.46
CA ILE A 134 -6.80 13.62 -2.18
C ILE A 134 -7.83 14.69 -2.49
N ASP A 135 -9.07 14.51 -2.02
CA ASP A 135 -10.23 15.36 -2.29
C ASP A 135 -10.44 15.61 -3.80
N GLY A 136 -10.24 14.56 -4.59
CA GLY A 136 -10.35 14.60 -6.05
C GLY A 136 -9.16 15.27 -6.77
N ARG A 137 -8.18 15.84 -6.04
CA ARG A 137 -6.98 16.45 -6.62
C ARG A 137 -5.85 15.44 -6.73
N THR A 138 -5.21 15.40 -7.88
CA THR A 138 -4.06 14.52 -8.10
C THR A 138 -2.86 14.99 -7.28
N VAL A 139 -2.30 14.08 -6.49
CA VAL A 139 -1.06 14.24 -5.71
C VAL A 139 0.12 13.59 -6.42
N LEU A 140 -0.11 12.42 -7.03
CA LEU A 140 0.87 11.68 -7.83
C LEU A 140 0.14 10.99 -8.98
N ASP A 141 0.74 11.00 -10.17
CA ASP A 141 0.22 10.32 -11.36
C ASP A 141 1.39 9.87 -12.24
N SER A 142 1.65 8.58 -12.27
CA SER A 142 2.78 7.98 -13.00
C SER A 142 2.79 8.26 -14.51
N SER A 143 1.70 8.76 -15.08
CA SER A 143 1.69 9.22 -16.49
C SER A 143 2.37 10.59 -16.69
N ARG A 144 2.71 11.32 -15.61
CA ARG A 144 3.24 12.68 -15.64
C ARG A 144 4.41 12.87 -14.68
N ASP A 145 4.42 12.13 -13.58
CA ASP A 145 5.38 12.25 -12.49
C ASP A 145 6.37 11.08 -12.57
N ASP A 146 7.64 11.33 -12.27
CA ASP A 146 8.67 10.32 -12.22
C ASP A 146 8.53 9.50 -10.92
N LEU A 147 8.32 8.20 -11.05
CA LEU A 147 8.21 7.31 -9.90
C LEU A 147 9.55 7.03 -9.23
N ASP A 148 10.68 7.25 -9.89
CA ASP A 148 12.02 7.11 -9.31
C ASP A 148 12.20 8.02 -8.10
N ASP A 149 11.57 9.19 -8.09
CA ASP A 149 11.57 10.11 -6.94
C ASP A 149 10.92 9.53 -5.68
N PHE A 150 10.11 8.48 -5.81
CA PHE A 150 9.35 7.83 -4.74
C PHE A 150 9.71 6.35 -4.56
N TYR A 151 10.66 5.86 -5.37
CA TYR A 151 11.10 4.48 -5.31
C TYR A 151 11.98 4.22 -4.09
N ILE A 152 11.75 3.07 -3.47
CA ILE A 152 12.53 2.56 -2.36
C ILE A 152 13.24 1.30 -2.81
N ASP A 153 14.55 1.35 -2.77
CA ASP A 153 15.43 0.25 -3.15
C ASP A 153 15.15 -1.04 -2.36
N PRO A 154 15.52 -2.20 -2.93
CA PRO A 154 15.46 -3.48 -2.24
C PRO A 154 16.06 -3.42 -0.83
N THR A 155 15.20 -3.43 0.18
CA THR A 155 15.58 -3.25 1.59
C THR A 155 15.35 -4.55 2.38
N THR A 156 16.39 -5.02 3.06
CA THR A 156 16.29 -6.15 3.99
C THR A 156 16.07 -5.63 5.41
N LEU A 157 15.04 -6.16 6.09
CA LEU A 157 14.74 -5.78 7.47
C LEU A 157 15.86 -6.21 8.41
N LYS A 158 16.36 -5.29 9.24
CA LYS A 158 17.33 -5.60 10.31
C LYS A 158 16.79 -6.61 11.33
N HIS A 159 15.48 -6.52 11.57
CA HIS A 159 14.73 -7.40 12.44
C HIS A 159 13.54 -7.94 11.66
N PRO A 160 13.65 -9.18 11.12
CA PRO A 160 12.53 -9.82 10.43
C PRO A 160 11.26 -9.85 11.27
N VAL A 161 10.12 -9.72 10.65
CA VAL A 161 8.82 -9.97 11.28
C VAL A 161 8.56 -11.47 11.19
N ILE A 162 8.44 -12.13 12.33
CA ILE A 162 8.07 -13.54 12.39
C ILE A 162 6.56 -13.61 12.66
N TYR A 163 5.86 -14.39 11.88
CA TYR A 163 4.42 -14.60 12.04
C TYR A 163 4.17 -15.63 13.15
N ASP A 164 3.14 -15.40 13.96
CA ASP A 164 2.75 -16.33 15.02
C ASP A 164 2.33 -17.69 14.44
N GLU A 165 1.69 -17.69 13.27
CA GLU A 165 1.33 -18.86 12.51
C GLU A 165 1.67 -18.65 11.02
N PRO A 166 2.02 -19.70 10.28
CA PRO A 166 2.23 -19.60 8.85
C PRO A 166 0.98 -19.10 8.12
N THR A 167 1.18 -18.29 7.10
CA THR A 167 0.09 -17.90 6.19
C THR A 167 -0.49 -19.13 5.46
N SER A 168 -1.67 -18.97 4.87
CA SER A 168 -2.33 -20.06 4.11
C SER A 168 -1.52 -20.56 2.90
N TYR A 169 -0.50 -19.81 2.47
CA TYR A 169 0.44 -20.17 1.40
C TYR A 169 1.83 -20.55 1.92
N GLY A 170 2.01 -20.65 3.25
CA GLY A 170 3.21 -21.22 3.87
C GLY A 170 4.29 -20.20 4.23
N SER A 171 4.05 -18.88 4.12
CA SER A 171 4.99 -17.88 4.61
C SER A 171 5.02 -17.86 6.14
N VAL A 172 6.23 -17.75 6.70
CA VAL A 172 6.47 -17.71 8.15
C VAL A 172 7.03 -16.37 8.61
N GLY A 173 7.27 -15.45 7.70
CA GLY A 173 7.74 -14.11 8.09
C GLY A 173 8.11 -13.21 6.93
N LEU A 174 8.20 -11.91 7.24
CA LEU A 174 8.64 -10.85 6.36
C LEU A 174 10.11 -10.52 6.63
N ILE A 175 10.93 -10.55 5.58
CA ILE A 175 12.39 -10.32 5.69
C ILE A 175 12.87 -9.09 4.90
N GLY A 176 12.02 -8.47 4.08
CA GLY A 176 12.38 -7.30 3.30
C GLY A 176 11.22 -6.73 2.52
N PHE A 177 11.45 -5.64 1.82
CA PHE A 177 10.49 -4.96 0.96
C PHE A 177 11.21 -4.11 -0.09
N GLN A 178 10.48 -3.74 -1.13
CA GLN A 178 10.82 -2.71 -2.13
C GLN A 178 9.54 -2.12 -2.70
N GLY A 179 9.60 -0.97 -3.35
CA GLY A 179 8.42 -0.41 -4.00
C GLY A 179 8.36 1.11 -4.01
N ILE A 180 7.17 1.63 -4.21
CA ILE A 180 6.86 3.06 -4.22
C ILE A 180 6.20 3.43 -2.89
N GLY A 181 6.72 4.45 -2.23
CA GLY A 181 6.16 4.96 -0.98
C GLY A 181 6.02 6.47 -0.98
N ILE A 182 5.16 7.00 -0.11
CA ILE A 182 4.92 8.44 0.00
C ILE A 182 4.71 8.85 1.46
N VAL A 183 5.23 10.03 1.80
CA VAL A 183 4.85 10.78 3.01
C VAL A 183 4.01 11.96 2.56
N ILE A 184 2.83 12.08 3.11
CA ILE A 184 1.91 13.21 2.88
C ILE A 184 1.95 14.13 4.10
N GLY A 185 2.11 15.43 3.86
CA GLY A 185 2.03 16.46 4.87
C GLY A 185 0.65 16.54 5.54
N PRO A 186 0.54 17.32 6.64
CA PRO A 186 -0.72 17.41 7.36
C PRO A 186 -1.88 17.90 6.51
N LEU A 187 -3.02 17.23 6.64
CA LEU A 187 -4.27 17.70 6.06
C LEU A 187 -4.94 18.75 7.00
N PRO A 188 -5.76 19.64 6.45
CA PRO A 188 -6.62 20.53 7.27
C PRO A 188 -7.55 19.73 8.19
N VAL A 189 -8.04 20.36 9.24
CA VAL A 189 -9.11 19.75 10.08
C VAL A 189 -10.38 19.59 9.26
N GLY A 190 -10.98 18.41 9.27
CA GLY A 190 -12.19 18.10 8.51
C GLY A 190 -12.18 16.67 7.96
N GLU A 191 -13.11 16.41 7.07
CA GLU A 191 -13.25 15.16 6.35
C GLU A 191 -12.51 15.27 5.00
N HIS A 192 -11.76 14.21 4.66
CA HIS A 192 -11.01 14.09 3.40
C HIS A 192 -11.22 12.70 2.82
N THR A 193 -11.11 12.60 1.50
CA THR A 193 -11.09 11.32 0.80
C THR A 193 -9.79 11.17 0.03
N MET A 194 -9.07 10.09 0.29
CA MET A 194 -7.89 9.72 -0.47
C MET A 194 -8.18 8.47 -1.28
N THR A 195 -7.83 8.48 -2.58
CA THR A 195 -7.96 7.33 -3.47
C THR A 195 -6.64 7.00 -4.11
N LEU A 196 -6.33 5.71 -4.20
CA LEU A 196 -5.14 5.17 -4.85
C LEU A 196 -5.55 4.11 -5.87
N VAL A 197 -5.04 4.25 -7.09
CA VAL A 197 -5.03 3.18 -8.08
C VAL A 197 -3.58 2.80 -8.31
N SER A 198 -3.21 1.55 -8.08
CA SER A 198 -1.83 1.08 -8.27
C SER A 198 -1.77 -0.35 -8.80
N GLY A 199 -0.75 -0.64 -9.62
CA GLY A 199 -0.49 -1.97 -10.14
C GLY A 199 0.89 -2.05 -10.79
N LEU A 200 1.55 -3.19 -10.64
CA LEU A 200 2.85 -3.44 -11.26
C LEU A 200 2.72 -3.53 -12.78
N SER A 201 3.74 -3.06 -13.51
CA SER A 201 3.71 -2.98 -14.98
C SER A 201 4.05 -4.28 -15.68
N ALA A 202 4.80 -5.18 -15.04
CA ALA A 202 5.38 -6.33 -15.70
C ALA A 202 5.10 -7.65 -14.99
N THR A 203 5.01 -8.73 -15.78
CA THR A 203 5.07 -10.09 -15.26
C THR A 203 6.51 -10.38 -14.83
N VAL A 204 6.73 -10.56 -13.54
CA VAL A 204 8.02 -11.03 -13.06
C VAL A 204 7.98 -12.56 -13.05
N ALA A 205 8.71 -13.16 -13.98
CA ALA A 205 8.91 -14.60 -13.98
C ALA A 205 10.05 -14.95 -13.03
N ASP A 206 9.73 -15.36 -11.81
CA ASP A 206 10.62 -16.24 -11.06
C ASP A 206 10.34 -17.68 -11.56
N PRO A 207 11.34 -18.41 -12.08
CA PRO A 207 11.16 -19.80 -12.51
C PRO A 207 10.69 -20.72 -11.38
N ASN A 208 10.91 -20.37 -10.11
CA ASN A 208 10.48 -21.14 -8.96
C ASN A 208 9.12 -20.69 -8.40
N HIS A 209 8.79 -19.41 -8.56
CA HIS A 209 7.55 -18.80 -8.07
C HIS A 209 7.07 -17.78 -9.11
N PRO A 210 6.32 -18.22 -10.15
CA PRO A 210 5.80 -17.31 -11.14
C PRO A 210 4.86 -16.31 -10.45
N VAL A 211 5.35 -15.11 -10.25
CA VAL A 211 4.56 -14.00 -9.73
C VAL A 211 3.77 -13.42 -10.87
N ASN A 212 2.47 -13.66 -10.86
CA ASN A 212 1.58 -12.98 -11.77
C ASN A 212 1.26 -11.60 -11.18
N VAL A 213 1.79 -10.57 -11.81
CA VAL A 213 1.63 -9.17 -11.39
C VAL A 213 0.37 -8.52 -11.96
N GLY A 214 -0.52 -9.29 -12.55
CA GLY A 214 -1.81 -8.82 -13.09
C GLY A 214 -2.83 -8.49 -12.00
N VAL A 215 -2.46 -7.61 -11.05
CA VAL A 215 -3.36 -7.13 -10.01
C VAL A 215 -3.33 -5.60 -10.00
N VAL A 216 -4.52 -4.99 -10.01
CA VAL A 216 -4.71 -3.56 -9.81
C VAL A 216 -5.40 -3.37 -8.46
N TYR A 217 -4.87 -2.50 -7.63
CA TYR A 217 -5.48 -2.09 -6.38
C TYR A 217 -6.22 -0.77 -6.57
N GLU A 218 -7.48 -0.72 -6.13
CA GLU A 218 -8.29 0.49 -6.03
C GLU A 218 -8.66 0.69 -4.57
N ASN A 219 -7.90 1.52 -3.89
CA ASN A 219 -8.04 1.74 -2.46
C ASN A 219 -8.60 3.12 -2.14
N THR A 220 -9.47 3.18 -1.14
CA THR A 220 -10.06 4.42 -0.62
C THR A 220 -9.84 4.52 0.88
N TRP A 221 -9.43 5.69 1.34
CA TRP A 221 -9.38 6.08 2.74
C TRP A 221 -10.31 7.27 2.97
N ASN A 222 -11.27 7.10 3.88
CA ASN A 222 -12.07 8.20 4.43
C ASN A 222 -11.32 8.73 5.66
N ILE A 223 -10.76 9.92 5.54
CA ILE A 223 -9.84 10.48 6.54
C ILE A 223 -10.55 11.58 7.33
N THR A 224 -10.72 11.38 8.65
CA THR A 224 -11.18 12.41 9.56
C THR A 224 -9.99 13.04 10.29
N VAL A 225 -9.72 14.34 10.07
CA VAL A 225 -8.69 15.08 10.81
C VAL A 225 -9.32 15.83 11.95
N LYS A 226 -8.98 15.45 13.21
CA LYS A 226 -9.49 16.06 14.45
C LYS A 226 -8.54 17.12 15.00
N LYS A 227 -9.12 18.10 15.74
CA LYS A 227 -8.35 19.15 16.42
C LYS A 227 -7.40 18.60 17.48
#